data_c52928373ce39bb7efb6acb20dfac2ad
#
_entry.id   c52928373ce39bb7efb6acb20dfac2ad
#
_cell.length_a   1.000
_cell.length_b   1.000
_cell.length_c   1.000
_cell.angle_alpha   90.00
_cell.angle_beta   90.00
_cell.angle_gamma   90.00
#
_symmetry.space_group_name_H-M   'P 1'
#
loop_
_entity.id
_entity.type
_entity.pdbx_description
1 polymer ?
#
loop_
_entity_poly.entity_id
_entity_poly.type
_entity_poly.pdbx_seq_one_letter_code
_entity_poly.pdbx_strand_id
1 'polypeptide(L)'
;MNENNELLMFIYKNADMGVKSTTKLIKLLNTRDNKIKNVVEGELKGYENFLKKSKQLLKQNKVTPKGSGIIADISSSVAMDMEFMKDNSDAKIADILIRGFTMGNIEIDKKIEKFKEDADKNILKLAKELKRFGEINIELLKPYL
;
A
#
# COMPACT_ATOMS: atom_id res chain seq x y z
N MET A 1 -14.59 -15.58 9.91
CA MET A 1 -13.17 -15.24 10.11
C MET A 1 -13.05 -14.42 11.39
N ASN A 2 -12.08 -14.73 12.26
CA ASN A 2 -11.93 -13.99 13.51
C ASN A 2 -11.27 -12.61 13.24
N GLU A 3 -11.28 -11.78 14.27
CA GLU A 3 -10.79 -10.39 14.19
C GLU A 3 -9.32 -10.30 13.78
N ASN A 4 -8.48 -11.21 14.30
CA ASN A 4 -7.08 -11.28 13.92
C ASN A 4 -6.91 -11.52 12.42
N ASN A 5 -7.62 -12.47 11.89
CA ASN A 5 -7.53 -12.84 10.48
C ASN A 5 -8.14 -11.78 9.57
N GLU A 6 -9.21 -11.11 10.00
CA GLU A 6 -9.77 -9.99 9.24
C GLU A 6 -8.77 -8.84 9.11
N LEU A 7 -8.12 -8.47 10.22
CA LEU A 7 -7.13 -7.39 10.20
C LEU A 7 -5.89 -7.79 9.39
N LEU A 8 -5.41 -9.02 9.57
CA LEU A 8 -4.29 -9.55 8.77
C LEU A 8 -4.61 -9.59 7.27
N MET A 9 -5.81 -10.01 6.91
CA MET A 9 -6.23 -10.05 5.52
C MET A 9 -6.32 -8.65 4.93
N PHE A 10 -6.78 -7.68 5.71
CA PHE A 10 -6.79 -6.27 5.29
C PHE A 10 -5.37 -5.77 5.01
N ILE A 11 -4.43 -6.04 5.91
CA ILE A 11 -3.01 -5.66 5.74
C ILE A 11 -2.44 -6.35 4.49
N TYR A 12 -2.70 -7.64 4.32
CA TYR A 12 -2.24 -8.41 3.17
C TYR A 12 -2.75 -7.82 1.86
N LYS A 13 -4.04 -7.56 1.76
CA LYS A 13 -4.66 -7.00 0.55
C LYS A 13 -4.13 -5.61 0.22
N ASN A 14 -3.94 -4.78 1.25
CA ASN A 14 -3.36 -3.45 1.09
C ASN A 14 -1.93 -3.54 0.55
N ALA A 15 -1.11 -4.41 1.13
CA ALA A 15 0.26 -4.61 0.68
C ALA A 15 0.32 -5.21 -0.73
N ASP A 16 -0.54 -6.16 -1.04
CA ASP A 16 -0.61 -6.77 -2.37
C ASP A 16 -0.96 -5.73 -3.44
N MET A 17 -1.93 -4.87 -3.15
CA MET A 17 -2.28 -3.75 -4.02
C MET A 17 -1.10 -2.80 -4.20
N GLY A 18 -0.41 -2.48 -3.10
CA GLY A 18 0.75 -1.61 -3.13
C GLY A 18 1.89 -2.17 -3.97
N VAL A 19 2.20 -3.46 -3.83
CA VAL A 19 3.22 -4.13 -4.65
C VAL A 19 2.85 -4.05 -6.13
N LYS A 20 1.62 -4.38 -6.48
CA LYS A 20 1.17 -4.37 -7.88
C LYS A 20 1.20 -2.96 -8.47
N SER A 21 0.71 -1.97 -7.73
CA SER A 21 0.66 -0.58 -8.18
C SER A 21 2.05 0.02 -8.37
N THR A 22 2.92 -0.17 -7.38
CA THR A 22 4.28 0.39 -7.45
C THR A 22 5.12 -0.30 -8.50
N THR A 23 4.93 -1.60 -8.72
CA THR A 23 5.61 -2.34 -9.79
C THR A 23 5.25 -1.77 -11.16
N LYS A 24 3.97 -1.51 -11.41
CA LYS A 24 3.51 -0.90 -12.66
C LYS A 24 4.10 0.51 -12.83
N LEU A 25 4.09 1.29 -11.76
CA LEU A 25 4.61 2.65 -11.79
C LEU A 25 6.12 2.65 -12.09
N ILE A 26 6.88 1.77 -11.47
CA ILE A 26 8.33 1.64 -11.73
C ILE A 26 8.58 1.30 -13.19
N LYS A 27 7.80 0.40 -13.78
CA LYS A 27 7.93 0.07 -15.19
C LYS A 27 7.72 1.30 -16.10
N LEU A 28 6.75 2.14 -15.76
CA LEU A 28 6.52 3.38 -16.48
C LEU A 28 7.69 4.36 -16.33
N LEU A 29 8.27 4.42 -15.13
CA LEU A 29 9.37 5.35 -14.83
C LEU A 29 10.72 4.90 -15.36
N ASN A 30 10.90 3.60 -15.68
CA ASN A 30 12.17 3.07 -16.18
C ASN A 30 12.63 3.70 -17.49
N THR A 31 11.70 4.18 -18.32
CA THR A 31 12.02 4.82 -19.60
C THR A 31 12.02 6.35 -19.48
N ARG A 32 11.97 6.89 -18.27
CA ARG A 32 11.85 8.32 -18.00
C ARG A 32 12.91 8.78 -17.01
N ASP A 33 13.16 10.07 -17.02
CA ASP A 33 14.18 10.71 -16.17
C ASP A 33 13.55 11.35 -14.94
N ASN A 34 12.60 10.63 -14.32
CA ASN A 34 11.89 11.09 -13.14
C ASN A 34 12.72 10.91 -11.86
N LYS A 35 12.82 11.96 -11.07
CA LYS A 35 13.57 11.94 -9.80
C LYS A 35 12.82 11.19 -8.69
N ILE A 36 11.50 11.13 -8.78
CA ILE A 36 10.64 10.45 -7.79
C ILE A 36 10.84 8.92 -7.76
N LYS A 37 11.50 8.35 -8.75
CA LYS A 37 11.69 6.91 -8.91
C LYS A 37 12.26 6.25 -7.65
N ASN A 38 13.25 6.89 -7.01
CA ASN A 38 13.87 6.34 -5.80
C ASN A 38 12.88 6.18 -4.65
N VAL A 39 11.96 7.14 -4.50
CA VAL A 39 10.91 7.06 -3.47
C VAL A 39 9.96 5.91 -3.78
N VAL A 40 9.57 5.76 -5.03
CA VAL A 40 8.67 4.68 -5.46
C VAL A 40 9.30 3.30 -5.26
N GLU A 41 10.60 3.17 -5.53
CA GLU A 41 11.34 1.93 -5.28
C GLU A 41 11.36 1.58 -3.77
N GLY A 42 11.53 2.58 -2.91
CA GLY A 42 11.44 2.42 -1.47
C GLY A 42 10.04 1.97 -1.01
N GLU A 43 9.01 2.51 -1.63
CA GLU A 43 7.63 2.11 -1.38
C GLU A 43 7.41 0.63 -1.73
N LEU A 44 7.93 0.18 -2.86
CA LEU A 44 7.82 -1.22 -3.26
C LEU A 44 8.43 -2.15 -2.22
N LYS A 45 9.63 -1.83 -1.75
CA LYS A 45 10.30 -2.63 -0.72
C LYS A 45 9.47 -2.68 0.57
N GLY A 46 8.91 -1.57 0.99
CA GLY A 46 8.06 -1.50 2.17
C GLY A 46 6.81 -2.37 2.02
N TYR A 47 6.12 -2.25 0.91
CA TYR A 47 4.93 -3.07 0.64
C TYR A 47 5.26 -4.57 0.59
N GLU A 48 6.39 -4.94 -0.04
CA GLU A 48 6.83 -6.34 -0.08
C GLU A 48 7.06 -6.90 1.32
N ASN A 49 7.61 -6.10 2.23
CA ASN A 49 7.84 -6.48 3.60
C ASN A 49 6.51 -6.72 4.36
N PHE A 50 5.54 -5.83 4.20
CA PHE A 50 4.21 -6.01 4.80
C PHE A 50 3.49 -7.22 4.20
N LEU A 51 3.61 -7.43 2.90
CA LEU A 51 3.04 -8.59 2.23
C LEU A 51 3.60 -9.89 2.82
N LYS A 52 4.92 -9.97 2.97
CA LYS A 52 5.59 -11.13 3.54
C LYS A 52 5.15 -11.40 4.98
N LYS A 53 5.17 -10.37 5.82
CA LYS A 53 4.82 -10.51 7.24
C LYS A 53 3.36 -10.93 7.43
N SER A 54 2.44 -10.28 6.74
CA SER A 54 1.02 -10.63 6.84
C SER A 54 0.72 -12.01 6.29
N LYS A 55 1.37 -12.39 5.19
CA LYS A 55 1.26 -13.73 4.63
C LYS A 55 1.71 -14.81 5.62
N GLN A 56 2.84 -14.59 6.27
CA GLN A 56 3.37 -15.53 7.27
C GLN A 56 2.40 -15.73 8.43
N LEU A 57 1.86 -14.63 8.96
CA LEU A 57 0.92 -14.68 10.08
C LEU A 57 -0.41 -15.35 9.70
N LEU A 58 -0.91 -15.07 8.50
CA LEU A 58 -2.10 -15.74 7.98
C LEU A 58 -1.89 -17.25 7.86
N LYS A 59 -0.74 -17.67 7.32
CA LYS A 59 -0.40 -19.10 7.21
C LYS A 59 -0.29 -19.76 8.58
N GLN A 60 0.31 -19.09 9.56
CA GLN A 60 0.38 -19.60 10.92
C GLN A 60 -1.02 -19.81 11.51
N ASN A 61 -1.96 -18.96 11.14
CA ASN A 61 -3.35 -19.07 11.57
C ASN A 61 -4.17 -19.99 10.65
N LYS A 62 -3.52 -20.72 9.75
CA LYS A 62 -4.14 -21.68 8.82
C LYS A 62 -5.14 -21.00 7.87
N VAL A 63 -4.88 -19.76 7.52
CA VAL A 63 -5.68 -18.99 6.54
C VAL A 63 -4.86 -18.82 5.27
N THR A 64 -5.44 -19.21 4.13
CA THR A 64 -4.81 -18.99 2.83
C THR A 64 -4.93 -17.53 2.45
N PRO A 65 -3.81 -16.81 2.24
CA PRO A 65 -3.88 -15.44 1.78
C PRO A 65 -4.53 -15.36 0.41
N LYS A 66 -5.48 -14.45 0.25
CA LYS A 66 -6.13 -14.22 -1.04
C LYS A 66 -5.87 -12.80 -1.47
N GLY A 67 -5.20 -12.64 -2.61
CA GLY A 67 -5.15 -11.37 -3.30
C GLY A 67 -6.58 -10.98 -3.66
N SER A 68 -6.85 -9.70 -3.75
CA SER A 68 -8.16 -9.20 -4.08
C SER A 68 -8.28 -9.04 -5.61
N GLY A 69 -9.34 -9.58 -6.22
CA GLY A 69 -9.66 -9.31 -7.62
C GLY A 69 -9.94 -7.83 -7.87
N ILE A 70 -10.43 -7.12 -6.86
CA ILE A 70 -10.66 -5.68 -6.88
C ILE A 70 -9.34 -4.92 -7.02
N ILE A 71 -8.24 -5.48 -6.54
CA ILE A 71 -6.91 -4.89 -6.64
C ILE A 71 -6.46 -4.75 -8.09
N ALA A 72 -6.79 -5.71 -8.94
CA ALA A 72 -6.46 -5.63 -10.36
C ALA A 72 -7.13 -4.41 -11.00
N ASP A 73 -8.37 -4.12 -10.64
CA ASP A 73 -9.11 -2.96 -11.15
C ASP A 73 -8.50 -1.65 -10.64
N ILE A 74 -8.16 -1.58 -9.36
CA ILE A 74 -7.52 -0.40 -8.76
C ILE A 74 -6.15 -0.17 -9.39
N SER A 75 -5.35 -1.22 -9.55
CA SER A 75 -4.04 -1.12 -10.20
C SER A 75 -4.17 -0.69 -11.65
N SER A 76 -5.18 -1.18 -12.34
CA SER A 76 -5.48 -0.78 -13.71
C SER A 76 -5.94 0.67 -13.77
N SER A 77 -6.75 1.12 -12.81
CA SER A 77 -7.18 2.52 -12.72
C SER A 77 -6.01 3.47 -12.52
N VAL A 78 -5.07 3.13 -11.63
CA VAL A 78 -3.87 3.95 -11.43
C VAL A 78 -3.05 4.02 -12.70
N ALA A 79 -2.84 2.89 -13.38
CA ALA A 79 -2.11 2.85 -14.65
C ALA A 79 -2.84 3.64 -15.74
N MET A 80 -4.16 3.52 -15.83
CA MET A 80 -4.98 4.27 -16.77
C MET A 80 -4.93 5.77 -16.49
N ASP A 81 -5.08 6.17 -15.24
CA ASP A 81 -4.99 7.58 -14.86
C ASP A 81 -3.64 8.17 -15.27
N MET A 82 -2.57 7.41 -15.12
CA MET A 82 -1.24 7.83 -15.53
C MET A 82 -1.07 7.89 -17.05
N GLU A 83 -1.71 6.97 -17.79
CA GLU A 83 -1.69 6.99 -19.26
C GLU A 83 -2.47 8.18 -19.82
N PHE A 84 -3.59 8.53 -19.19
CA PHE A 84 -4.41 9.67 -19.60
C PHE A 84 -3.82 11.00 -19.16
N MET A 85 -2.88 11.00 -18.22
CA MET A 85 -2.18 12.21 -17.84
C MET A 85 -1.21 12.62 -18.92
N LYS A 86 -1.49 13.73 -19.56
CA LYS A 86 -0.56 14.36 -20.50
C LYS A 86 0.72 14.80 -19.80
N ASP A 87 0.64 14.98 -18.48
CA ASP A 87 1.73 15.40 -17.64
C ASP A 87 2.08 14.27 -16.67
N ASN A 88 3.15 13.52 -16.95
CA ASN A 88 3.68 12.48 -16.08
C ASN A 88 4.83 13.04 -15.23
N SER A 89 4.71 14.29 -14.81
CA SER A 89 5.69 14.95 -13.98
C SER A 89 5.74 14.32 -12.60
N ASP A 90 6.86 14.51 -11.92
CA ASP A 90 7.02 14.10 -10.53
C ASP A 90 5.90 14.67 -9.65
N ALA A 91 5.49 15.91 -9.90
CA ALA A 91 4.41 16.56 -9.15
C ALA A 91 3.08 15.81 -9.27
N LYS A 92 2.72 15.37 -10.47
CA LYS A 92 1.50 14.61 -10.69
C LYS A 92 1.56 13.23 -10.04
N ILE A 93 2.68 12.56 -10.16
CA ILE A 93 2.90 11.24 -9.54
C ILE A 93 2.81 11.37 -8.02
N ALA A 94 3.49 12.36 -7.44
CA ALA A 94 3.44 12.62 -6.01
C ALA A 94 2.01 12.89 -5.52
N ASP A 95 1.25 13.70 -6.24
CA ASP A 95 -0.14 14.00 -5.90
C ASP A 95 -1.00 12.73 -5.82
N ILE A 96 -0.89 11.87 -6.84
CA ILE A 96 -1.64 10.60 -6.89
C ILE A 96 -1.26 9.68 -5.72
N LEU A 97 0.03 9.53 -5.47
CA LEU A 97 0.54 8.65 -4.42
C LEU A 97 0.15 9.16 -3.03
N ILE A 98 0.25 10.47 -2.80
CA ILE A 98 -0.17 11.09 -1.53
C ILE A 98 -1.65 10.83 -1.27
N ARG A 99 -2.50 10.99 -2.28
CA ARG A 99 -3.93 10.70 -2.15
C ARG A 99 -4.17 9.23 -1.80
N GLY A 100 -3.46 8.33 -2.47
CA GLY A 100 -3.55 6.90 -2.20
C GLY A 100 -3.17 6.55 -0.77
N PHE A 101 -2.05 7.06 -0.27
CA PHE A 101 -1.62 6.85 1.12
C PHE A 101 -2.59 7.49 2.12
N THR A 102 -3.11 8.66 1.82
CA THR A 102 -4.07 9.35 2.69
C THR A 102 -5.35 8.53 2.85
N MET A 103 -5.90 8.03 1.74
CA MET A 103 -7.09 7.19 1.77
C MET A 103 -6.81 5.86 2.47
N GLY A 104 -5.67 5.24 2.18
CA GLY A 104 -5.26 4.01 2.83
C GLY A 104 -5.13 4.17 4.34
N ASN A 105 -4.58 5.28 4.80
CA ASN A 105 -4.42 5.56 6.22
C ASN A 105 -5.75 5.80 6.93
N ILE A 106 -6.73 6.40 6.25
CA ILE A 106 -8.08 6.52 6.80
C ILE A 106 -8.69 5.14 7.03
N GLU A 107 -8.55 4.25 6.06
CA GLU A 107 -9.09 2.90 6.16
C GLU A 107 -8.38 2.07 7.24
N ILE A 108 -7.05 2.17 7.36
CA ILE A 108 -6.32 1.43 8.40
C ILE A 108 -6.67 1.96 9.80
N ASP A 109 -6.89 3.25 9.96
CA ASP A 109 -7.34 3.84 11.22
C ASP A 109 -8.69 3.27 11.65
N LYS A 110 -9.62 3.16 10.72
CA LYS A 110 -10.94 2.56 10.98
C LYS A 110 -10.79 1.10 11.44
N LYS A 111 -9.91 0.35 10.80
CA LYS A 111 -9.66 -1.05 11.16
C LYS A 111 -8.99 -1.20 12.52
N ILE A 112 -8.01 -0.37 12.81
CA ILE A 112 -7.35 -0.36 14.11
C ILE A 112 -8.37 -0.05 15.20
N GLU A 113 -9.20 0.95 15.00
CA GLU A 113 -10.23 1.33 15.97
C GLU A 113 -11.25 0.21 16.17
N LYS A 114 -11.67 -0.44 15.10
CA LYS A 114 -12.62 -1.54 15.14
C LYS A 114 -12.10 -2.76 15.92
N PHE A 115 -10.82 -3.08 15.76
CA PHE A 115 -10.23 -4.33 16.28
C PHE A 115 -9.33 -4.15 17.49
N LYS A 116 -9.17 -2.93 18.01
CA LYS A 116 -8.21 -2.63 19.08
C LYS A 116 -8.40 -3.44 20.37
N GLU A 117 -9.63 -3.86 20.66
CA GLU A 117 -9.93 -4.63 21.87
C GLU A 117 -9.81 -6.14 21.63
N ASP A 118 -9.97 -6.60 20.41
CA ASP A 118 -10.13 -8.01 20.09
C ASP A 118 -8.94 -8.64 19.38
N ALA A 119 -8.16 -7.84 18.65
CA ALA A 119 -7.00 -8.35 17.92
C ALA A 119 -5.77 -8.46 18.82
N ASP A 120 -4.89 -9.40 18.48
CA ASP A 120 -3.62 -9.58 19.19
C ASP A 120 -2.72 -8.35 19.03
N LYS A 121 -1.91 -8.09 20.05
CA LYS A 121 -1.05 -6.91 20.08
C LYS A 121 -0.04 -6.87 18.93
N ASN A 122 0.50 -8.02 18.53
CA ASN A 122 1.46 -8.09 17.41
C ASN A 122 0.80 -7.75 16.07
N ILE A 123 -0.47 -8.10 15.90
CA ILE A 123 -1.22 -7.79 14.68
C ILE A 123 -1.60 -6.31 14.65
N LEU A 124 -2.05 -5.77 15.79
CA LEU A 124 -2.31 -4.33 15.92
C LEU A 124 -1.04 -3.51 15.68
N LYS A 125 0.09 -4.00 16.17
CA LYS A 125 1.39 -3.36 15.93
C LYS A 125 1.71 -3.31 14.43
N LEU A 126 1.50 -4.42 13.72
CA LEU A 126 1.73 -4.47 12.28
C LEU A 126 0.82 -3.48 11.52
N ALA A 127 -0.44 -3.37 11.94
CA ALA A 127 -1.37 -2.40 11.37
C ALA A 127 -0.90 -0.96 11.60
N LYS A 128 -0.43 -0.66 12.80
CA LYS A 128 0.11 0.68 13.14
C LYS A 128 1.38 0.98 12.36
N GLU A 129 2.22 -0.02 12.13
CA GLU A 129 3.42 0.11 11.30
C GLU A 129 3.04 0.43 9.85
N LEU A 130 2.01 -0.20 9.32
CA LEU A 130 1.51 0.10 7.97
C LEU A 130 1.01 1.55 7.87
N LYS A 131 0.29 2.00 8.87
CA LYS A 131 -0.15 3.41 8.94
C LYS A 131 1.06 4.35 8.95
N ARG A 132 2.06 4.05 9.80
CA ARG A 132 3.27 4.86 9.90
C ARG A 132 4.03 4.89 8.57
N PHE A 133 4.10 3.76 7.88
CA PHE A 133 4.68 3.66 6.56
C PHE A 133 4.01 4.64 5.58
N GLY A 134 2.68 4.71 5.60
CA GLY A 134 1.93 5.67 4.78
C GLY A 134 2.25 7.11 5.12
N GLU A 135 2.31 7.44 6.41
CA GLU A 135 2.66 8.80 6.87
C GLU A 135 4.06 9.20 6.43
N ILE A 136 5.04 8.31 6.58
CA ILE A 136 6.43 8.55 6.16
C ILE A 136 6.50 8.79 4.67
N ASN A 137 5.81 7.98 3.86
CA ASN A 137 5.84 8.13 2.41
C ASN A 137 5.17 9.41 1.94
N ILE A 138 4.09 9.83 2.59
CA ILE A 138 3.48 11.12 2.30
C ILE A 138 4.51 12.24 2.47
N GLU A 139 5.26 12.23 3.57
CA GLU A 139 6.29 13.24 3.82
C GLU A 139 7.43 13.18 2.79
N LEU A 140 7.83 11.97 2.38
CA LEU A 140 8.87 11.79 1.35
C LEU A 140 8.41 12.27 -0.03
N LEU A 141 7.11 12.22 -0.30
CA LEU A 141 6.54 12.61 -1.58
C LEU A 141 6.29 14.12 -1.71
N LYS A 142 6.03 14.80 -0.60
CA LYS A 142 5.73 16.24 -0.60
C LYS A 142 6.74 17.11 -1.34
N PRO A 143 8.07 16.88 -1.21
CA PRO A 143 9.03 17.71 -1.95
C PRO A 143 8.91 17.67 -3.46
N TYR A 144 8.22 16.68 -3.99
CA TYR A 144 8.03 16.53 -5.44
C TYR A 144 6.79 17.23 -5.99
N LEU A 145 5.94 17.75 -5.11
CA LEU A 145 4.72 18.45 -5.52
C LEU A 145 4.95 19.74 -6.29
#